data_741594f6a5f3c175f2bd982695246d24
#
_entry.id   741594f6a5f3c175f2bd982695246d24
#
_cell.length_a   1.000
_cell.length_b   1.000
_cell.length_c   1.000
_cell.angle_alpha   90.00
_cell.angle_beta   90.00
_cell.angle_gamma   90.00
#
_symmetry.space_group_name_H-M   'P 1'
#
loop_
_entity.id
_entity.type
_entity.pdbx_description
1 polymer ?
#
loop_
_entity_poly.entity_id
_entity_poly.type
_entity_poly.pdbx_seq_one_letter_code
_entity_poly.pdbx_strand_id
1 'polypeptide(L)'
;MLNIFFIGLISFFTDLSTEMVYPLIPLYLVGAFGATHVLVGIIEGIAESLASLLKVYSGYLTDRFQKKKLLAFSGYAAGLVYKFALIFASTWVGVLGARVIDRLGKGIRTAPRDVLVSESTDKENMGKAFGLHKALDMFGAGFGILIIYLLIRGSDGQYDYKRLFLLSAIPAVLGLLMFVFVKEKKREAVNAGEKAEKPQSIPFWKNINKIDGQLKLYLIVVFIFTLGNSSKAFMILKASDAGFNEVNVILLFLIYHLVAASLSVPLGKLSDKIGRKNLLVPGYITFALCYFGFAFAGTKPAMITIFILYGIYTAMITGVERAFVAEIAPGELKGTMLGLHSTVAGIALLPASIIAGLLWTIFGSAVPFIFGASLSLLAAVLLFIFMQGKKTTSSRSKA
;
A
#
# COMPACT_ATOMS: atom_id res chain seq x y z
N MET A 1 -25.39 4.67 3.20
CA MET A 1 -24.77 4.36 1.88
C MET A 1 -24.27 5.62 1.15
N LEU A 2 -25.04 6.72 1.07
CA LEU A 2 -24.60 7.95 0.35
C LEU A 2 -23.30 8.53 0.92
N ASN A 3 -23.14 8.60 2.24
CA ASN A 3 -21.92 9.09 2.87
C ASN A 3 -20.68 8.23 2.52
N ILE A 4 -20.84 6.91 2.46
CA ILE A 4 -19.77 5.97 2.07
C ILE A 4 -19.37 6.20 0.61
N PHE A 5 -20.35 6.46 -0.26
CA PHE A 5 -20.09 6.77 -1.66
C PHE A 5 -19.25 8.05 -1.80
N PHE A 6 -19.57 9.13 -1.07
CA PHE A 6 -18.74 10.35 -1.10
C PHE A 6 -17.35 10.13 -0.53
N ILE A 7 -17.21 9.37 0.58
CA ILE A 7 -15.89 9.01 1.12
C ILE A 7 -15.11 8.17 0.09
N GLY A 8 -15.78 7.27 -0.61
CA GLY A 8 -15.22 6.50 -1.71
C GLY A 8 -14.78 7.37 -2.90
N LEU A 9 -15.55 8.39 -3.28
CA LEU A 9 -15.18 9.37 -4.32
C LEU A 9 -13.96 10.19 -3.91
N ILE A 10 -13.82 10.56 -2.64
CA ILE A 10 -12.61 11.23 -2.13
C ILE A 10 -11.39 10.34 -2.38
N SER A 11 -11.47 9.05 -2.02
CA SER A 11 -10.40 8.09 -2.27
C SER A 11 -10.15 7.90 -3.76
N PHE A 12 -11.20 7.74 -4.57
CA PHE A 12 -11.11 7.62 -6.02
C PHE A 12 -10.31 8.77 -6.65
N PHE A 13 -10.71 10.02 -6.40
CA PHE A 13 -10.02 11.17 -6.97
C PHE A 13 -8.60 11.35 -6.42
N THR A 14 -8.39 11.00 -5.17
CA THR A 14 -7.06 11.09 -4.55
C THR A 14 -6.10 10.04 -5.11
N ASP A 15 -6.57 8.80 -5.27
CA ASP A 15 -5.75 7.73 -5.82
C ASP A 15 -5.53 7.91 -7.32
N LEU A 16 -6.53 8.42 -8.05
CA LEU A 16 -6.36 8.87 -9.43
C LEU A 16 -5.23 9.92 -9.51
N SER A 17 -5.27 10.96 -8.69
CA SER A 17 -4.23 11.98 -8.61
C SER A 17 -2.85 11.42 -8.24
N THR A 18 -2.79 10.49 -7.29
CA THR A 18 -1.54 9.93 -6.79
C THR A 18 -0.90 9.01 -7.82
N GLU A 19 -1.68 8.16 -8.47
CA GLU A 19 -1.18 7.19 -9.45
C GLU A 19 -0.85 7.83 -10.82
N MET A 20 -1.35 9.03 -11.10
CA MET A 20 -0.82 9.85 -12.22
C MET A 20 0.64 10.27 -11.99
N VAL A 21 1.08 10.40 -10.75
CA VAL A 21 2.43 10.90 -10.38
C VAL A 21 3.36 9.77 -10.00
N TYR A 22 2.87 8.77 -9.28
CA TYR A 22 3.71 7.74 -8.65
C TYR A 22 4.70 7.05 -9.61
N PRO A 23 4.29 6.54 -10.79
CA PRO A 23 5.22 5.87 -11.70
C PRO A 23 6.24 6.83 -12.35
N LEU A 24 5.97 8.14 -12.35
CA LEU A 24 6.89 9.15 -12.89
C LEU A 24 8.01 9.50 -11.92
N ILE A 25 7.83 9.34 -10.60
CA ILE A 25 8.80 9.80 -9.58
C ILE A 25 10.18 9.17 -9.75
N PRO A 26 10.35 7.83 -9.86
CA PRO A 26 11.67 7.25 -10.05
C PRO A 26 12.31 7.66 -11.38
N LEU A 27 11.52 7.79 -12.46
CA LEU A 27 11.99 8.24 -13.76
C LEU A 27 12.42 9.71 -13.71
N TYR A 28 11.66 10.57 -13.05
CA TYR A 28 11.98 11.98 -12.82
C TYR A 28 13.25 12.15 -11.98
N LEU A 29 13.41 11.35 -10.89
CA LEU A 29 14.62 11.40 -10.07
C LEU A 29 15.87 11.03 -10.85
N VAL A 30 15.82 9.98 -11.65
CA VAL A 30 16.97 9.53 -12.45
C VAL A 30 17.18 10.44 -13.66
N GLY A 31 16.13 10.73 -14.42
CA GLY A 31 16.24 11.49 -15.68
C GLY A 31 16.54 12.98 -15.48
N ALA A 32 15.88 13.65 -14.53
CA ALA A 32 16.04 15.10 -14.33
C ALA A 32 17.15 15.48 -13.35
N PHE A 33 17.45 14.62 -12.35
CA PHE A 33 18.43 14.94 -11.30
C PHE A 33 19.63 14.01 -11.30
N GLY A 34 19.73 13.03 -12.19
CA GLY A 34 20.82 12.06 -12.19
C GLY A 34 20.90 11.25 -10.89
N ALA A 35 19.78 11.03 -10.22
CA ALA A 35 19.74 10.34 -8.94
C ALA A 35 20.24 8.90 -9.07
N THR A 36 21.14 8.48 -8.18
CA THR A 36 21.58 7.10 -8.11
C THR A 36 20.47 6.18 -7.60
N HIS A 37 20.54 4.88 -7.89
CA HIS A 37 19.58 3.90 -7.41
C HIS A 37 19.54 3.83 -5.87
N VAL A 38 20.68 4.09 -5.20
CA VAL A 38 20.74 4.24 -3.73
C VAL A 38 19.87 5.40 -3.28
N LEU A 39 19.96 6.55 -3.95
CA LEU A 39 19.18 7.73 -3.58
C LEU A 39 17.69 7.52 -3.80
N VAL A 40 17.29 6.87 -4.90
CA VAL A 40 15.88 6.45 -5.12
C VAL A 40 15.44 5.51 -4.01
N GLY A 41 16.26 4.54 -3.63
CA GLY A 41 15.97 3.61 -2.52
C GLY A 41 15.78 4.33 -1.18
N ILE A 42 16.60 5.32 -0.87
CA ILE A 42 16.49 6.15 0.34
C ILE A 42 15.15 6.94 0.33
N ILE A 43 14.88 7.65 -0.77
CA ILE A 43 13.67 8.48 -0.91
C ILE A 43 12.39 7.63 -0.76
N GLU A 44 12.30 6.54 -1.51
CA GLU A 44 11.14 5.65 -1.47
C GLU A 44 11.04 4.88 -0.15
N GLY A 45 12.17 4.43 0.38
CA GLY A 45 12.23 3.74 1.67
C GLY A 45 11.74 4.62 2.83
N ILE A 46 12.22 5.86 2.93
CA ILE A 46 11.75 6.84 3.91
C ILE A 46 10.25 7.08 3.73
N ALA A 47 9.80 7.32 2.50
CA ALA A 47 8.41 7.60 2.20
C ALA A 47 7.49 6.45 2.64
N GLU A 48 7.75 5.22 2.20
CA GLU A 48 6.88 4.05 2.49
C GLU A 48 6.93 3.65 3.98
N SER A 49 8.10 3.71 4.60
CA SER A 49 8.26 3.45 6.03
C SER A 49 7.47 4.46 6.87
N LEU A 50 7.61 5.75 6.57
CA LEU A 50 6.90 6.83 7.27
C LEU A 50 5.39 6.68 7.18
N ALA A 51 4.85 6.38 5.98
CA ALA A 51 3.42 6.14 5.79
C ALA A 51 2.91 4.96 6.63
N SER A 52 3.70 3.89 6.75
CA SER A 52 3.32 2.69 7.50
C SER A 52 3.34 2.91 9.00
N LEU A 53 4.37 3.61 9.53
CA LEU A 53 4.49 3.93 10.95
C LEU A 53 3.41 4.91 11.42
N LEU A 54 3.12 5.92 10.61
CA LEU A 54 2.12 6.93 10.95
C LEU A 54 0.68 6.41 10.98
N LYS A 55 0.36 5.30 10.32
CA LYS A 55 -0.98 4.69 10.41
C LYS A 55 -1.35 4.31 11.84
N VAL A 56 -0.39 3.85 12.63
CA VAL A 56 -0.62 3.51 14.05
C VAL A 56 -0.93 4.77 14.87
N TYR A 57 -0.14 5.83 14.64
CA TYR A 57 -0.32 7.11 15.34
C TYR A 57 -1.62 7.82 14.94
N SER A 58 -2.04 7.70 13.69
CA SER A 58 -3.28 8.25 13.17
C SER A 58 -4.53 7.73 13.91
N GLY A 59 -4.55 6.44 14.25
CA GLY A 59 -5.61 5.86 15.09
C GLY A 59 -5.73 6.59 16.43
N TYR A 60 -4.62 6.76 17.14
CA TYR A 60 -4.58 7.49 18.40
C TYR A 60 -5.07 8.94 18.28
N LEU A 61 -4.64 9.66 17.24
CA LEU A 61 -5.10 11.02 16.98
C LEU A 61 -6.61 11.08 16.72
N THR A 62 -7.15 10.11 15.99
CA THR A 62 -8.58 10.02 15.69
C THR A 62 -9.42 9.86 16.95
N ASP A 63 -8.97 8.99 17.86
CA ASP A 63 -9.65 8.73 19.11
C ASP A 63 -9.56 9.93 20.07
N ARG A 64 -8.40 10.60 20.09
CA ARG A 64 -8.15 11.75 20.97
C ARG A 64 -8.91 13.01 20.55
N PHE A 65 -8.85 13.37 19.27
CA PHE A 65 -9.39 14.65 18.81
C PHE A 65 -10.86 14.60 18.41
N GLN A 66 -11.45 13.41 18.17
CA GLN A 66 -12.86 13.21 17.81
C GLN A 66 -13.35 14.01 16.57
N LYS A 67 -12.43 14.68 15.86
CA LYS A 67 -12.69 15.50 14.66
C LYS A 67 -12.24 14.74 13.41
N LYS A 68 -12.92 13.65 13.10
CA LYS A 68 -12.52 12.67 12.08
C LYS A 68 -12.51 13.28 10.68
N LYS A 69 -13.55 14.07 10.35
CA LYS A 69 -13.66 14.74 9.05
C LYS A 69 -12.52 15.72 8.84
N LEU A 70 -12.17 16.53 9.85
CA LEU A 70 -11.08 17.50 9.76
C LEU A 70 -9.72 16.82 9.62
N LEU A 71 -9.46 15.76 10.40
CA LEU A 71 -8.21 14.98 10.33
C LEU A 71 -8.08 14.28 8.97
N ALA A 72 -9.17 13.69 8.47
CA ALA A 72 -9.15 13.11 7.13
C ALA A 72 -8.88 14.19 6.07
N PHE A 73 -9.61 15.31 6.12
CA PHE A 73 -9.43 16.44 5.20
C PHE A 73 -7.99 16.95 5.17
N SER A 74 -7.36 17.18 6.33
CA SER A 74 -5.98 17.66 6.41
C SER A 74 -4.99 16.67 5.76
N GLY A 75 -5.19 15.36 5.97
CA GLY A 75 -4.37 14.33 5.34
C GLY A 75 -4.55 14.26 3.81
N TYR A 76 -5.77 14.49 3.31
CA TYR A 76 -6.02 14.57 1.86
C TYR A 76 -5.49 15.88 1.26
N ALA A 77 -5.59 17.00 1.98
CA ALA A 77 -5.02 18.28 1.57
C ALA A 77 -3.48 18.22 1.44
N ALA A 78 -2.80 17.49 2.32
CA ALA A 78 -1.37 17.25 2.18
C ALA A 78 -1.00 16.58 0.84
N GLY A 79 -1.88 15.71 0.30
CA GLY A 79 -1.72 15.14 -1.04
C GLY A 79 -1.79 16.18 -2.16
N LEU A 80 -2.55 17.26 -2.01
CA LEU A 80 -2.55 18.39 -2.94
C LEU A 80 -1.28 19.24 -2.78
N VAL A 81 -0.89 19.55 -1.53
CA VAL A 81 0.36 20.28 -1.24
C VAL A 81 1.57 19.56 -1.84
N TYR A 82 1.60 18.24 -1.77
CA TYR A 82 2.61 17.40 -2.40
C TYR A 82 2.78 17.69 -3.90
N LYS A 83 1.69 17.83 -4.67
CA LYS A 83 1.75 18.10 -6.11
C LYS A 83 2.40 19.45 -6.39
N PHE A 84 2.02 20.47 -5.64
CA PHE A 84 2.67 21.79 -5.76
C PHE A 84 4.14 21.73 -5.31
N ALA A 85 4.45 21.02 -4.22
CA ALA A 85 5.83 20.84 -3.79
C ALA A 85 6.70 20.19 -4.88
N LEU A 86 6.17 19.23 -5.64
CA LEU A 86 6.88 18.63 -6.79
C LEU A 86 7.12 19.62 -7.93
N ILE A 87 6.17 20.51 -8.23
CA ILE A 87 6.31 21.54 -9.29
C ILE A 87 7.48 22.49 -8.96
N PHE A 88 7.62 22.84 -7.68
CA PHE A 88 8.69 23.74 -7.21
C PHE A 88 10.01 23.00 -6.87
N ALA A 89 10.00 21.66 -6.88
CA ALA A 89 11.20 20.89 -6.61
C ALA A 89 12.24 21.09 -7.74
N SER A 90 13.37 21.69 -7.40
CA SER A 90 14.53 21.89 -8.29
C SER A 90 15.69 20.96 -7.98
N THR A 91 15.56 20.13 -6.96
CA THR A 91 16.57 19.17 -6.50
C THR A 91 15.90 17.88 -6.02
N TRP A 92 16.66 16.79 -5.93
CA TRP A 92 16.19 15.55 -5.33
C TRP A 92 15.74 15.72 -3.87
N VAL A 93 16.34 16.65 -3.12
CA VAL A 93 15.92 16.98 -1.74
C VAL A 93 14.52 17.56 -1.73
N GLY A 94 14.20 18.43 -2.70
CA GLY A 94 12.82 18.94 -2.88
C GLY A 94 11.81 17.83 -3.16
N VAL A 95 12.18 16.85 -4.00
CA VAL A 95 11.35 15.67 -4.27
C VAL A 95 11.16 14.82 -3.01
N LEU A 96 12.23 14.59 -2.23
CA LEU A 96 12.13 13.90 -0.93
C LEU A 96 11.16 14.63 0.01
N GLY A 97 11.30 15.96 0.16
CA GLY A 97 10.41 16.76 0.99
C GLY A 97 8.94 16.65 0.54
N ALA A 98 8.70 16.73 -0.76
CA ALA A 98 7.37 16.51 -1.34
C ALA A 98 6.82 15.11 -1.02
N ARG A 99 7.62 14.05 -1.18
CA ARG A 99 7.25 12.67 -0.85
C ARG A 99 6.93 12.49 0.63
N VAL A 100 7.71 13.13 1.52
CA VAL A 100 7.45 13.12 2.97
C VAL A 100 6.09 13.75 3.26
N ILE A 101 5.75 14.90 2.67
CA ILE A 101 4.43 15.56 2.82
C ILE A 101 3.30 14.61 2.41
N ASP A 102 3.42 13.94 1.26
CA ASP A 102 2.41 12.98 0.79
C ASP A 102 2.21 11.83 1.78
N ARG A 103 3.31 11.27 2.29
CA ARG A 103 3.27 10.11 3.18
C ARG A 103 2.79 10.46 4.58
N LEU A 104 3.12 11.64 5.09
CA LEU A 104 2.51 12.20 6.29
C LEU A 104 0.99 12.32 6.12
N GLY A 105 0.54 12.91 5.01
CA GLY A 105 -0.89 13.01 4.69
C GLY A 105 -1.57 11.65 4.63
N LYS A 106 -0.97 10.67 3.94
CA LYS A 106 -1.50 9.30 3.84
C LYS A 106 -1.57 8.61 5.20
N GLY A 107 -0.55 8.79 6.03
CA GLY A 107 -0.54 8.27 7.40
C GLY A 107 -1.68 8.86 8.23
N ILE A 108 -1.83 10.18 8.25
CA ILE A 108 -2.82 10.90 9.06
C ILE A 108 -4.26 10.58 8.63
N ARG A 109 -4.55 10.49 7.32
CA ARG A 109 -5.93 10.33 6.81
C ARG A 109 -6.52 8.92 6.94
N THR A 110 -5.66 7.88 7.05
CA THR A 110 -6.12 6.48 6.90
C THR A 110 -7.10 6.08 8.00
N ALA A 111 -6.75 6.27 9.29
CA ALA A 111 -7.62 5.87 10.39
C ALA A 111 -8.90 6.73 10.49
N PRO A 112 -8.86 8.08 10.44
CA PRO A 112 -10.09 8.89 10.46
C PRO A 112 -11.06 8.55 9.33
N ARG A 113 -10.56 8.28 8.13
CA ARG A 113 -11.36 7.85 6.99
C ARG A 113 -12.05 6.52 7.26
N ASP A 114 -11.32 5.53 7.76
CA ASP A 114 -11.87 4.20 8.02
C ASP A 114 -12.93 4.26 9.12
N VAL A 115 -12.76 5.13 10.12
CA VAL A 115 -13.78 5.39 11.14
C VAL A 115 -15.01 6.07 10.54
N LEU A 116 -14.85 7.08 9.67
CA LEU A 116 -16.00 7.70 8.98
C LEU A 116 -16.78 6.71 8.12
N VAL A 117 -16.12 5.77 7.44
CA VAL A 117 -16.77 4.68 6.69
C VAL A 117 -17.55 3.78 7.65
N SER A 118 -16.94 3.33 8.75
CA SER A 118 -17.55 2.43 9.70
C SER A 118 -18.77 3.03 10.40
N GLU A 119 -18.74 4.31 10.76
CA GLU A 119 -19.86 5.03 11.38
C GLU A 119 -20.99 5.38 10.40
N SER A 120 -20.76 5.24 9.10
CA SER A 120 -21.73 5.55 8.04
C SER A 120 -22.60 4.33 7.66
N THR A 121 -22.45 3.20 8.35
CA THR A 121 -23.18 1.96 8.08
C THR A 121 -23.45 1.18 9.35
N ASP A 122 -24.37 0.21 9.26
CA ASP A 122 -24.64 -0.74 10.34
C ASP A 122 -23.63 -1.89 10.30
N LYS A 123 -23.50 -2.60 11.44
CA LYS A 123 -22.54 -3.72 11.59
C LYS A 123 -22.71 -4.80 10.52
N GLU A 124 -23.95 -5.09 10.12
CA GLU A 124 -24.31 -6.10 9.11
C GLU A 124 -23.84 -5.73 7.71
N ASN A 125 -23.75 -4.43 7.38
CA ASN A 125 -23.35 -3.91 6.07
C ASN A 125 -21.91 -3.43 6.00
N MET A 126 -21.10 -3.65 7.06
CA MET A 126 -19.73 -3.17 7.15
C MET A 126 -18.86 -3.67 5.99
N GLY A 127 -18.94 -4.95 5.66
CA GLY A 127 -18.19 -5.53 4.53
C GLY A 127 -18.55 -4.88 3.19
N LYS A 128 -19.83 -4.60 2.95
CA LYS A 128 -20.29 -3.92 1.73
C LYS A 128 -19.80 -2.47 1.67
N ALA A 129 -19.75 -1.78 2.82
CA ALA A 129 -19.28 -0.41 2.92
C ALA A 129 -17.77 -0.29 2.58
N PHE A 130 -16.93 -1.10 3.23
CA PHE A 130 -15.50 -1.14 2.95
C PHE A 130 -15.19 -1.70 1.55
N GLY A 131 -15.97 -2.67 1.08
CA GLY A 131 -15.87 -3.20 -0.28
C GLY A 131 -16.12 -2.14 -1.35
N LEU A 132 -17.19 -1.35 -1.21
CA LEU A 132 -17.48 -0.23 -2.12
C LEU A 132 -16.38 0.82 -2.08
N HIS A 133 -15.94 1.21 -0.87
CA HIS A 133 -14.84 2.15 -0.71
C HIS A 133 -13.56 1.64 -1.40
N LYS A 134 -13.20 0.37 -1.18
CA LYS A 134 -11.99 -0.22 -1.79
C LYS A 134 -12.07 -0.34 -3.31
N ALA A 135 -13.25 -0.65 -3.84
CA ALA A 135 -13.48 -0.69 -5.28
C ALA A 135 -13.24 0.69 -5.92
N LEU A 136 -13.80 1.76 -5.33
CA LEU A 136 -13.58 3.11 -5.82
C LEU A 136 -12.10 3.54 -5.74
N ASP A 137 -11.40 3.20 -4.66
CA ASP A 137 -9.97 3.38 -4.46
C ASP A 137 -9.16 2.74 -5.63
N MET A 138 -9.43 1.46 -5.93
CA MET A 138 -8.75 0.73 -7.00
C MET A 138 -9.09 1.25 -8.40
N PHE A 139 -10.34 1.63 -8.65
CA PHE A 139 -10.72 2.26 -9.91
C PHE A 139 -10.02 3.60 -10.10
N GLY A 140 -9.93 4.44 -9.04
CA GLY A 140 -9.18 5.69 -9.07
C GLY A 140 -7.72 5.46 -9.46
N ALA A 141 -7.06 4.50 -8.83
CA ALA A 141 -5.68 4.13 -9.13
C ALA A 141 -5.50 3.70 -10.61
N GLY A 142 -6.33 2.79 -11.10
CA GLY A 142 -6.29 2.33 -12.48
C GLY A 142 -6.51 3.46 -13.50
N PHE A 143 -7.51 4.31 -13.27
CA PHE A 143 -7.78 5.47 -14.12
C PHE A 143 -6.64 6.50 -14.08
N GLY A 144 -6.00 6.70 -12.92
CA GLY A 144 -4.84 7.60 -12.79
C GLY A 144 -3.68 7.18 -13.69
N ILE A 145 -3.33 5.88 -13.65
CA ILE A 145 -2.26 5.33 -14.51
C ILE A 145 -2.67 5.37 -15.99
N LEU A 146 -3.93 5.09 -16.31
CA LEU A 146 -4.44 5.17 -17.68
C LEU A 146 -4.37 6.60 -18.22
N ILE A 147 -4.78 7.60 -17.44
CA ILE A 147 -4.75 9.00 -17.84
C ILE A 147 -3.31 9.44 -18.11
N ILE A 148 -2.36 9.16 -17.20
CA ILE A 148 -0.97 9.55 -17.43
C ILE A 148 -0.39 8.85 -18.65
N TYR A 149 -0.69 7.56 -18.88
CA TYR A 149 -0.31 6.86 -20.09
C TYR A 149 -0.82 7.56 -21.34
N LEU A 150 -2.12 7.92 -21.37
CA LEU A 150 -2.73 8.60 -22.51
C LEU A 150 -2.14 10.00 -22.76
N LEU A 151 -1.75 10.73 -21.71
CA LEU A 151 -1.16 12.06 -21.82
C LEU A 151 0.26 12.01 -22.41
N ILE A 152 1.03 10.94 -22.16
CA ILE A 152 2.43 10.87 -22.59
C ILE A 152 2.68 9.99 -23.81
N ARG A 153 1.73 9.12 -24.22
CA ARG A 153 1.91 8.14 -25.29
C ARG A 153 2.26 8.71 -26.68
N GLY A 154 1.97 9.98 -26.89
CA GLY A 154 2.22 10.65 -28.19
C GLY A 154 3.36 11.69 -28.15
N SER A 155 4.17 11.71 -27.07
CA SER A 155 5.15 12.75 -26.84
C SER A 155 6.60 12.38 -27.20
N ASP A 156 6.84 11.17 -27.74
CA ASP A 156 8.18 10.64 -28.06
C ASP A 156 9.21 10.80 -26.90
N GLY A 157 8.73 10.76 -25.65
CA GLY A 157 9.53 10.97 -24.45
C GLY A 157 9.81 12.45 -24.12
N GLN A 158 9.27 13.38 -24.87
CA GLN A 158 9.41 14.82 -24.62
C GLN A 158 8.14 15.36 -23.95
N TYR A 159 8.05 15.25 -22.64
CA TYR A 159 6.96 15.84 -21.87
C TYR A 159 7.50 16.57 -20.63
N ASP A 160 6.75 17.59 -20.23
CA ASP A 160 7.08 18.37 -19.04
C ASP A 160 6.49 17.72 -17.79
N TYR A 161 7.35 17.14 -16.95
CA TYR A 161 6.93 16.57 -15.66
C TYR A 161 6.15 17.53 -14.79
N LYS A 162 6.54 18.83 -14.76
CA LYS A 162 5.84 19.84 -13.95
C LYS A 162 4.40 20.04 -14.41
N ARG A 163 4.18 20.03 -15.72
CA ARG A 163 2.83 20.08 -16.30
C ARG A 163 2.01 18.86 -15.92
N LEU A 164 2.61 17.66 -15.92
CA LEU A 164 1.92 16.44 -15.50
C LEU A 164 1.58 16.47 -14.01
N PHE A 165 2.47 16.98 -13.16
CA PHE A 165 2.21 17.18 -11.73
C PHE A 165 1.08 18.20 -11.51
N LEU A 166 1.05 19.28 -12.27
CA LEU A 166 -0.04 20.26 -12.21
C LEU A 166 -1.39 19.65 -12.63
N LEU A 167 -1.42 18.87 -13.72
CA LEU A 167 -2.64 18.18 -14.16
C LEU A 167 -3.15 17.19 -13.11
N SER A 168 -2.24 16.51 -12.40
CA SER A 168 -2.60 15.60 -11.31
C SER A 168 -3.21 16.31 -10.10
N ALA A 169 -2.99 17.62 -9.94
CA ALA A 169 -3.62 18.39 -8.88
C ALA A 169 -5.15 18.56 -9.09
N ILE A 170 -5.62 18.51 -10.33
CA ILE A 170 -7.06 18.67 -10.65
C ILE A 170 -7.91 17.61 -9.92
N PRO A 171 -7.67 16.30 -10.09
CA PRO A 171 -8.44 15.31 -9.35
C PRO A 171 -8.22 15.40 -7.82
N ALA A 172 -7.04 15.83 -7.34
CA ALA A 172 -6.86 16.05 -5.91
C ALA A 172 -7.79 17.13 -5.35
N VAL A 173 -7.96 18.23 -6.09
CA VAL A 173 -8.93 19.30 -5.74
C VAL A 173 -10.35 18.75 -5.77
N LEU A 174 -10.74 18.00 -6.81
CA LEU A 174 -12.06 17.37 -6.89
C LEU A 174 -12.32 16.45 -5.67
N GLY A 175 -11.33 15.67 -5.26
CA GLY A 175 -11.42 14.85 -4.06
C GLY A 175 -11.65 15.67 -2.80
N LEU A 176 -10.96 16.81 -2.63
CA LEU A 176 -11.15 17.71 -1.49
C LEU A 176 -12.54 18.35 -1.50
N LEU A 177 -13.06 18.75 -2.67
CA LEU A 177 -14.41 19.30 -2.79
C LEU A 177 -15.49 18.28 -2.37
N MET A 178 -15.28 16.98 -2.57
CA MET A 178 -16.24 15.96 -2.13
C MET A 178 -16.43 15.93 -0.60
N PHE A 179 -15.49 16.47 0.18
CA PHE A 179 -15.68 16.58 1.63
C PHE A 179 -16.86 17.44 2.05
N VAL A 180 -17.30 18.36 1.19
CA VAL A 180 -18.51 19.18 1.47
C VAL A 180 -19.72 18.29 1.73
N PHE A 181 -19.84 17.19 0.98
CA PHE A 181 -20.96 16.24 1.07
C PHE A 181 -20.80 15.19 2.19
N VAL A 182 -19.61 15.04 2.78
CA VAL A 182 -19.38 14.07 3.86
C VAL A 182 -19.97 14.59 5.16
N LYS A 183 -20.84 13.79 5.76
CA LYS A 183 -21.42 14.07 7.07
C LYS A 183 -20.69 13.29 8.15
N GLU A 184 -20.28 13.97 9.22
CA GLU A 184 -19.72 13.38 10.43
C GLU A 184 -20.85 13.26 11.47
N LYS A 185 -21.07 12.05 12.00
CA LYS A 185 -22.01 11.87 13.12
C LYS A 185 -21.41 12.54 14.35
N LYS A 186 -22.06 13.59 14.84
CA LYS A 186 -21.75 14.13 16.18
C LYS A 186 -22.12 13.04 17.18
N ARG A 187 -21.17 12.64 18.03
CA ARG A 187 -21.50 11.83 19.20
C ARG A 187 -22.42 12.69 20.05
N GLU A 188 -23.68 12.24 20.28
CA GLU A 188 -24.52 12.81 21.31
C GLU A 188 -23.69 12.76 22.60
N ALA A 189 -23.62 13.88 23.30
CA ALA A 189 -22.98 13.93 24.61
C ALA A 189 -23.71 12.89 25.47
N VAL A 190 -23.08 11.76 25.67
CA VAL A 190 -23.55 10.75 26.63
C VAL A 190 -23.66 11.50 27.94
N ASN A 191 -24.89 11.57 28.45
CA ASN A 191 -25.23 12.24 29.70
C ASN A 191 -24.14 11.96 30.74
N ALA A 192 -23.71 12.99 31.43
CA ALA A 192 -22.56 13.05 32.34
C ALA A 192 -22.63 12.11 33.57
N GLY A 193 -23.39 11.02 33.49
CA GLY A 193 -23.61 10.02 34.54
C GLY A 193 -23.00 8.65 34.31
N GLU A 194 -22.83 8.24 33.08
CA GLU A 194 -22.09 7.00 32.79
C GLU A 194 -20.68 7.34 32.36
N LYS A 195 -19.71 7.09 33.24
CA LYS A 195 -18.29 7.04 32.87
C LYS A 195 -18.19 6.01 31.75
N ALA A 196 -18.27 6.47 30.48
CA ALA A 196 -17.83 5.65 29.38
C ALA A 196 -16.42 5.17 29.76
N GLU A 197 -16.26 3.89 30.02
CA GLU A 197 -14.94 3.30 30.17
C GLU A 197 -14.17 3.78 28.93
N LYS A 198 -13.21 4.70 29.19
CA LYS A 198 -12.24 5.06 28.16
C LYS A 198 -11.73 3.73 27.66
N PRO A 199 -11.79 3.44 26.36
CA PRO A 199 -11.10 2.25 25.85
C PRO A 199 -9.70 2.39 26.44
N GLN A 200 -9.36 1.51 27.38
CA GLN A 200 -8.05 1.52 28.00
C GLN A 200 -7.11 1.31 26.81
N SER A 201 -6.48 2.39 26.39
CA SER A 201 -5.34 2.31 25.49
C SER A 201 -4.26 1.62 26.30
N ILE A 202 -4.36 0.30 26.37
CA ILE A 202 -3.34 -0.52 27.01
C ILE A 202 -2.08 -0.19 26.21
N PRO A 203 -1.05 0.38 26.84
CA PRO A 203 0.15 0.77 26.13
C PRO A 203 0.62 -0.43 25.32
N PHE A 204 0.75 -0.26 24.01
CA PHE A 204 1.18 -1.26 23.03
C PHE A 204 2.28 -2.19 23.58
N TRP A 205 3.23 -1.63 24.32
CA TRP A 205 4.39 -2.32 24.89
C TRP A 205 4.05 -3.30 26.02
N LYS A 206 2.99 -3.09 26.77
CA LYS A 206 2.61 -3.99 27.89
C LYS A 206 2.02 -5.34 27.44
N ASN A 207 1.52 -5.41 26.20
CA ASN A 207 0.91 -6.63 25.67
C ASN A 207 1.82 -7.46 24.77
N ILE A 208 3.03 -6.99 24.44
CA ILE A 208 4.00 -7.75 23.62
C ILE A 208 4.34 -9.10 24.25
N ASN A 209 4.39 -9.18 25.58
CA ASN A 209 4.68 -10.45 26.28
C ASN A 209 3.53 -11.47 26.21
N LYS A 210 2.31 -11.04 25.85
CA LYS A 210 1.13 -11.92 25.69
C LYS A 210 0.95 -12.42 24.25
N ILE A 211 1.86 -12.07 23.35
CA ILE A 211 1.79 -12.47 21.95
C ILE A 211 2.14 -13.95 21.86
N ASP A 212 1.23 -14.75 21.28
CA ASP A 212 1.45 -16.16 21.00
C ASP A 212 2.66 -16.40 20.10
N GLY A 213 3.33 -17.53 20.29
CA GLY A 213 4.51 -17.92 19.52
C GLY A 213 4.28 -17.97 18.02
N GLN A 214 3.09 -18.36 17.56
CA GLN A 214 2.72 -18.37 16.15
C GLN A 214 2.67 -16.95 15.56
N LEU A 215 2.13 -16.01 16.31
CA LEU A 215 2.07 -14.62 15.84
C LEU A 215 3.45 -13.95 15.82
N LYS A 216 4.31 -14.23 16.82
CA LYS A 216 5.72 -13.78 16.80
C LYS A 216 6.45 -14.30 15.58
N LEU A 217 6.31 -15.58 15.30
CA LEU A 217 6.91 -16.21 14.12
C LEU A 217 6.39 -15.57 12.82
N TYR A 218 5.08 -15.32 12.72
CA TYR A 218 4.52 -14.69 11.55
C TYR A 218 5.07 -13.26 11.34
N LEU A 219 5.24 -12.49 12.41
CA LEU A 219 5.84 -11.15 12.32
C LEU A 219 7.29 -11.20 11.85
N ILE A 220 8.06 -12.25 12.25
CA ILE A 220 9.42 -12.49 11.72
C ILE A 220 9.36 -12.81 10.23
N VAL A 221 8.42 -13.67 9.81
CA VAL A 221 8.22 -13.99 8.38
C VAL A 221 7.88 -12.74 7.59
N VAL A 222 6.98 -11.88 8.09
CA VAL A 222 6.61 -10.59 7.46
C VAL A 222 7.82 -9.67 7.38
N PHE A 223 8.64 -9.59 8.43
CA PHE A 223 9.87 -8.79 8.41
C PHE A 223 10.84 -9.24 7.32
N ILE A 224 11.14 -10.56 7.28
CA ILE A 224 12.04 -11.15 6.29
C ILE A 224 11.50 -10.95 4.87
N PHE A 225 10.22 -11.22 4.65
CA PHE A 225 9.57 -11.01 3.36
C PHE A 225 9.63 -9.55 2.93
N THR A 226 9.28 -8.62 3.83
CA THR A 226 9.28 -7.18 3.52
C THR A 226 10.69 -6.65 3.29
N LEU A 227 11.70 -7.20 3.98
CA LEU A 227 13.10 -6.84 3.74
C LEU A 227 13.55 -7.24 2.31
N GLY A 228 12.98 -8.30 1.74
CA GLY A 228 13.18 -8.69 0.33
C GLY A 228 12.31 -7.91 -0.66
N ASN A 229 11.21 -7.33 -0.20
CA ASN A 229 10.23 -6.63 -1.02
C ASN A 229 10.51 -5.12 -1.05
N SER A 230 11.50 -4.72 -1.83
CA SER A 230 11.89 -3.31 -2.02
C SER A 230 10.80 -2.48 -2.71
N SER A 231 10.97 -1.15 -2.75
CA SER A 231 10.03 -0.25 -3.43
C SER A 231 9.77 -0.66 -4.89
N LYS A 232 8.53 -0.52 -5.33
CA LYS A 232 8.12 -0.72 -6.74
C LYS A 232 8.88 0.18 -7.72
N ALA A 233 9.52 1.24 -7.23
CA ALA A 233 10.40 2.09 -8.02
C ALA A 233 11.49 1.28 -8.73
N PHE A 234 12.05 0.24 -8.08
CA PHE A 234 13.06 -0.62 -8.68
C PHE A 234 12.53 -1.46 -9.85
N MET A 235 11.26 -1.87 -9.82
CA MET A 235 10.62 -2.54 -10.96
C MET A 235 10.49 -1.59 -12.16
N ILE A 236 10.12 -0.34 -11.91
CA ILE A 236 10.01 0.71 -12.94
C ILE A 236 11.38 0.96 -13.56
N LEU A 237 12.42 1.15 -12.74
CA LEU A 237 13.79 1.35 -13.20
C LEU A 237 14.32 0.13 -13.96
N LYS A 238 14.02 -1.11 -13.50
CA LYS A 238 14.42 -2.33 -14.19
C LYS A 238 13.78 -2.47 -15.56
N ALA A 239 12.53 -2.08 -15.73
CA ALA A 239 11.88 -2.06 -17.03
C ALA A 239 12.52 -1.01 -17.95
N SER A 240 12.90 0.15 -17.42
CA SER A 240 13.65 1.18 -18.17
C SER A 240 15.02 0.65 -18.62
N ASP A 241 15.77 0.01 -17.72
CA ASP A 241 17.07 -0.63 -18.05
C ASP A 241 16.95 -1.73 -19.09
N ALA A 242 15.82 -2.43 -19.16
CA ALA A 242 15.52 -3.44 -20.18
C ALA A 242 15.13 -2.84 -21.54
N GLY A 243 15.28 -1.52 -21.72
CA GLY A 243 15.05 -0.82 -22.99
C GLY A 243 13.58 -0.49 -23.28
N PHE A 244 12.73 -0.46 -22.25
CA PHE A 244 11.40 0.13 -22.38
C PHE A 244 11.49 1.66 -22.23
N ASN A 245 10.90 2.40 -23.14
CA ASN A 245 10.70 3.83 -22.95
C ASN A 245 9.72 4.09 -21.81
N GLU A 246 9.71 5.29 -21.27
CA GLU A 246 8.90 5.65 -20.10
C GLU A 246 7.40 5.38 -20.30
N VAL A 247 6.89 5.61 -21.51
CA VAL A 247 5.49 5.35 -21.87
C VAL A 247 5.14 3.86 -21.69
N ASN A 248 6.01 2.99 -22.19
CA ASN A 248 5.82 1.55 -22.10
C ASN A 248 6.02 1.03 -20.68
N VAL A 249 6.91 1.64 -19.90
CA VAL A 249 7.06 1.34 -18.46
C VAL A 249 5.77 1.65 -17.72
N ILE A 250 5.13 2.77 -18.01
CA ILE A 250 3.82 3.11 -17.40
C ILE A 250 2.72 2.14 -17.85
N LEU A 251 2.74 1.70 -19.11
CA LEU A 251 1.83 0.67 -19.60
C LEU A 251 2.01 -0.65 -18.85
N LEU A 252 3.25 -1.09 -18.61
CA LEU A 252 3.52 -2.28 -17.80
C LEU A 252 2.97 -2.14 -16.39
N PHE A 253 3.12 -0.95 -15.79
CA PHE A 253 2.60 -0.65 -14.47
C PHE A 253 1.06 -0.66 -14.44
N LEU A 254 0.40 -0.19 -15.53
CA LEU A 254 -1.04 -0.30 -15.72
C LEU A 254 -1.50 -1.77 -15.82
N ILE A 255 -0.82 -2.59 -16.62
CA ILE A 255 -1.12 -4.02 -16.76
C ILE A 255 -1.06 -4.71 -15.40
N TYR A 256 0.00 -4.48 -14.64
CA TYR A 256 0.14 -4.99 -13.28
C TYR A 256 -1.06 -4.63 -12.39
N HIS A 257 -1.48 -3.37 -12.39
CA HIS A 257 -2.61 -2.91 -11.57
C HIS A 257 -3.94 -3.52 -11.99
N LEU A 258 -4.20 -3.63 -13.30
CA LEU A 258 -5.41 -4.23 -13.82
C LEU A 258 -5.51 -5.72 -13.46
N VAL A 259 -4.41 -6.46 -13.59
CA VAL A 259 -4.35 -7.87 -13.20
C VAL A 259 -4.59 -8.03 -11.68
N ALA A 260 -3.89 -7.21 -10.86
CA ALA A 260 -4.06 -7.24 -9.41
C ALA A 260 -5.51 -6.92 -9.00
N ALA A 261 -6.12 -5.90 -9.60
CA ALA A 261 -7.50 -5.50 -9.31
C ALA A 261 -8.50 -6.61 -9.68
N SER A 262 -8.38 -7.17 -10.88
CA SER A 262 -9.28 -8.20 -11.40
C SER A 262 -9.26 -9.48 -10.57
N LEU A 263 -8.09 -9.86 -10.06
CA LEU A 263 -7.90 -11.12 -9.33
C LEU A 263 -8.03 -10.99 -7.81
N SER A 264 -8.02 -9.79 -7.24
CA SER A 264 -8.06 -9.60 -5.77
C SER A 264 -9.30 -10.22 -5.13
N VAL A 265 -10.49 -10.04 -5.71
CA VAL A 265 -11.73 -10.61 -5.17
C VAL A 265 -11.81 -12.13 -5.36
N PRO A 266 -11.55 -12.70 -6.54
CA PRO A 266 -11.49 -14.16 -6.73
C PRO A 266 -10.51 -14.85 -5.79
N LEU A 267 -9.28 -14.33 -5.66
CA LEU A 267 -8.24 -14.93 -4.82
C LEU A 267 -8.52 -14.73 -3.33
N GLY A 268 -9.13 -13.61 -2.94
CA GLY A 268 -9.65 -13.43 -1.59
C GLY A 268 -10.68 -14.49 -1.20
N LYS A 269 -11.69 -14.74 -2.06
CA LYS A 269 -12.67 -15.82 -1.87
C LYS A 269 -12.02 -17.20 -1.86
N LEU A 270 -11.01 -17.43 -2.68
CA LEU A 270 -10.26 -18.68 -2.68
C LEU A 270 -9.54 -18.88 -1.35
N SER A 271 -8.91 -17.83 -0.79
CA SER A 271 -8.24 -17.89 0.51
C SER A 271 -9.17 -18.30 1.66
N ASP A 272 -10.43 -17.85 1.61
CA ASP A 272 -11.43 -18.23 2.60
C ASP A 272 -11.83 -19.71 2.50
N LYS A 273 -11.77 -20.31 1.28
CA LYS A 273 -12.08 -21.72 1.05
C LYS A 273 -10.93 -22.67 1.39
N ILE A 274 -9.72 -22.36 0.91
CA ILE A 274 -8.55 -23.26 1.06
C ILE A 274 -7.74 -22.99 2.33
N GLY A 275 -8.05 -21.88 3.03
CA GLY A 275 -7.27 -21.39 4.17
C GLY A 275 -6.23 -20.35 3.72
N ARG A 276 -6.09 -19.28 4.51
CA ARG A 276 -5.25 -18.12 4.18
C ARG A 276 -3.77 -18.46 4.04
N LYS A 277 -3.23 -19.30 4.95
CA LYS A 277 -1.87 -19.81 4.87
C LYS A 277 -1.59 -20.48 3.52
N ASN A 278 -2.54 -21.31 3.05
CA ASN A 278 -2.39 -22.10 1.81
C ASN A 278 -2.41 -21.22 0.55
N LEU A 279 -2.81 -19.95 0.66
CA LEU A 279 -2.68 -18.98 -0.42
C LEU A 279 -1.44 -18.07 -0.23
N LEU A 280 -1.04 -17.76 1.02
CA LEU A 280 0.14 -16.93 1.30
C LEU A 280 1.43 -17.60 0.87
N VAL A 281 1.60 -18.91 1.14
CA VAL A 281 2.81 -19.65 0.75
C VAL A 281 3.06 -19.62 -0.76
N PRO A 282 2.12 -20.05 -1.62
CA PRO A 282 2.31 -19.89 -3.07
C PRO A 282 2.41 -18.42 -3.50
N GLY A 283 1.78 -17.49 -2.79
CA GLY A 283 1.96 -16.06 -3.04
C GLY A 283 3.41 -15.59 -2.87
N TYR A 284 4.07 -15.98 -1.78
CA TYR A 284 5.50 -15.69 -1.58
C TYR A 284 6.39 -16.38 -2.60
N ILE A 285 6.07 -17.61 -3.02
CA ILE A 285 6.77 -18.31 -4.10
C ILE A 285 6.57 -17.56 -5.43
N THR A 286 5.35 -17.11 -5.74
CA THR A 286 5.07 -16.32 -6.95
C THR A 286 5.87 -15.02 -6.97
N PHE A 287 5.97 -14.33 -5.82
CA PHE A 287 6.84 -13.16 -5.69
C PHE A 287 8.31 -13.50 -6.00
N ALA A 288 8.82 -14.59 -5.44
CA ALA A 288 10.19 -15.02 -5.69
C ALA A 288 10.42 -15.32 -7.19
N LEU A 289 9.47 -15.98 -7.85
CA LEU A 289 9.51 -16.22 -9.29
C LEU A 289 9.51 -14.91 -10.10
N CYS A 290 8.67 -13.92 -9.71
CA CYS A 290 8.68 -12.61 -10.32
C CYS A 290 10.03 -11.91 -10.16
N TYR A 291 10.61 -11.95 -8.97
CA TYR A 291 11.88 -11.30 -8.69
C TYR A 291 13.05 -12.00 -9.39
N PHE A 292 13.11 -13.32 -9.43
CA PHE A 292 14.06 -14.02 -10.30
C PHE A 292 13.83 -13.67 -11.77
N GLY A 293 12.56 -13.58 -12.20
CA GLY A 293 12.22 -13.10 -13.54
C GLY A 293 12.81 -11.73 -13.82
N PHE A 294 12.61 -10.74 -12.94
CA PHE A 294 13.20 -9.40 -13.10
C PHE A 294 14.73 -9.43 -13.15
N ALA A 295 15.39 -10.30 -12.36
CA ALA A 295 16.84 -10.43 -12.39
C ALA A 295 17.38 -10.84 -13.77
N PHE A 296 16.68 -11.76 -14.45
CA PHE A 296 17.17 -12.41 -15.67
C PHE A 296 16.39 -12.06 -16.94
N ALA A 297 15.37 -11.20 -16.86
CA ALA A 297 14.58 -10.80 -18.04
C ALA A 297 15.44 -10.02 -19.04
N GLY A 298 15.77 -10.67 -20.14
CA GLY A 298 16.53 -10.08 -21.25
C GLY A 298 15.67 -9.67 -22.45
N THR A 299 14.35 -9.91 -22.42
CA THR A 299 13.45 -9.64 -23.55
C THR A 299 12.18 -8.89 -23.12
N LYS A 300 11.63 -8.10 -24.05
CA LYS A 300 10.37 -7.38 -23.81
C LYS A 300 9.20 -8.29 -23.46
N PRO A 301 8.95 -9.42 -24.15
CA PRO A 301 7.87 -10.35 -23.77
C PRO A 301 8.04 -10.93 -22.37
N ALA A 302 9.27 -11.28 -21.96
CA ALA A 302 9.54 -11.77 -20.63
C ALA A 302 9.17 -10.71 -19.56
N MET A 303 9.54 -9.46 -19.78
CA MET A 303 9.21 -8.36 -18.87
C MET A 303 7.69 -8.18 -18.72
N ILE A 304 6.93 -8.21 -19.83
CA ILE A 304 5.46 -8.13 -19.80
C ILE A 304 4.88 -9.28 -18.96
N THR A 305 5.35 -10.51 -19.20
CA THR A 305 4.91 -11.69 -18.44
C THR A 305 5.18 -11.54 -16.94
N ILE A 306 6.34 -10.99 -16.56
CA ILE A 306 6.70 -10.77 -15.16
C ILE A 306 5.79 -9.73 -14.49
N PHE A 307 5.44 -8.64 -15.18
CA PHE A 307 4.49 -7.65 -14.65
C PHE A 307 3.08 -8.25 -14.45
N ILE A 308 2.64 -9.13 -15.35
CA ILE A 308 1.39 -9.89 -15.18
C ILE A 308 1.47 -10.81 -13.95
N LEU A 309 2.55 -11.59 -13.82
CA LEU A 309 2.77 -12.46 -12.66
C LEU A 309 2.85 -11.66 -11.35
N TYR A 310 3.46 -10.48 -11.38
CA TYR A 310 3.52 -9.59 -10.22
C TYR A 310 2.12 -9.06 -9.83
N GLY A 311 1.24 -8.84 -10.80
CA GLY A 311 -0.18 -8.55 -10.57
C GLY A 311 -0.90 -9.70 -9.86
N ILE A 312 -0.67 -10.93 -10.31
CA ILE A 312 -1.22 -12.15 -9.67
C ILE A 312 -0.71 -12.27 -8.23
N TYR A 313 0.61 -12.15 -8.01
CA TYR A 313 1.20 -12.14 -6.67
C TYR A 313 0.52 -11.09 -5.76
N THR A 314 0.39 -9.86 -6.25
CA THR A 314 -0.22 -8.77 -5.48
C THR A 314 -1.65 -9.10 -5.07
N ALA A 315 -2.43 -9.70 -5.95
CA ALA A 315 -3.79 -10.14 -5.65
C ALA A 315 -3.85 -11.30 -4.65
N MET A 316 -2.84 -12.20 -4.65
CA MET A 316 -2.75 -13.30 -3.67
C MET A 316 -2.44 -12.81 -2.25
N ILE A 317 -1.72 -11.70 -2.12
CA ILE A 317 -1.15 -11.27 -0.83
C ILE A 317 -1.94 -10.12 -0.20
N THR A 318 -2.28 -9.06 -0.96
CA THR A 318 -2.70 -7.74 -0.42
C THR A 318 -3.94 -7.87 0.43
N GLY A 319 -4.78 -8.55 0.61
CA GLY A 319 -5.91 -8.63 1.58
C GLY A 319 -5.74 -9.80 2.52
N VAL A 320 -5.09 -10.85 2.01
CA VAL A 320 -4.99 -12.15 2.68
C VAL A 320 -4.05 -12.08 3.87
N GLU A 321 -2.94 -11.32 3.79
CA GLU A 321 -2.04 -11.09 4.93
C GLU A 321 -2.76 -10.48 6.13
N ARG A 322 -3.52 -9.41 5.90
CA ARG A 322 -4.29 -8.75 6.97
C ARG A 322 -5.37 -9.68 7.55
N ALA A 323 -6.05 -10.40 6.67
CA ALA A 323 -7.05 -11.37 7.10
C ALA A 323 -6.42 -12.51 7.91
N PHE A 324 -5.21 -12.95 7.56
CA PHE A 324 -4.47 -13.97 8.30
C PHE A 324 -4.03 -13.46 9.68
N VAL A 325 -3.50 -12.25 9.79
CA VAL A 325 -3.22 -11.61 11.09
C VAL A 325 -4.48 -11.56 11.96
N ALA A 326 -5.61 -11.12 11.40
CA ALA A 326 -6.87 -11.04 12.15
C ALA A 326 -7.41 -12.42 12.57
N GLU A 327 -7.04 -13.50 11.85
CA GLU A 327 -7.41 -14.88 12.18
C GLU A 327 -6.60 -15.46 13.34
N ILE A 328 -5.28 -15.23 13.35
CA ILE A 328 -4.37 -15.77 14.37
C ILE A 328 -4.30 -14.88 15.62
N ALA A 329 -4.77 -13.63 15.53
CA ALA A 329 -4.78 -12.70 16.65
C ALA A 329 -5.85 -13.07 17.69
N PRO A 330 -5.56 -12.91 19.00
CA PRO A 330 -6.59 -12.98 20.04
C PRO A 330 -7.70 -11.96 19.78
N GLY A 331 -8.96 -12.34 20.04
CA GLY A 331 -10.14 -11.54 19.68
C GLY A 331 -10.08 -10.07 20.14
N GLU A 332 -9.63 -9.85 21.39
CA GLU A 332 -9.51 -8.52 22.01
C GLU A 332 -8.33 -7.69 21.47
N LEU A 333 -7.34 -8.33 20.83
CA LEU A 333 -6.09 -7.71 20.38
C LEU A 333 -5.97 -7.58 18.85
N LYS A 334 -7.02 -7.88 18.09
CA LYS A 334 -6.96 -7.86 16.61
C LYS A 334 -6.47 -6.53 16.05
N GLY A 335 -6.97 -5.42 16.56
CA GLY A 335 -6.54 -4.08 16.13
C GLY A 335 -5.06 -3.83 16.43
N THR A 336 -4.62 -4.19 17.63
CA THR A 336 -3.22 -4.07 18.05
C THR A 336 -2.28 -4.91 17.17
N MET A 337 -2.70 -6.14 16.82
CA MET A 337 -1.91 -7.05 16.00
C MET A 337 -1.82 -6.60 14.53
N LEU A 338 -2.89 -6.05 13.98
CA LEU A 338 -2.87 -5.41 12.66
C LEU A 338 -1.97 -4.16 12.64
N GLY A 339 -1.97 -3.39 13.73
CA GLY A 339 -1.04 -2.27 13.92
C GLY A 339 0.41 -2.74 13.98
N LEU A 340 0.70 -3.78 14.78
CA LEU A 340 2.03 -4.37 14.89
C LEU A 340 2.55 -4.92 13.56
N HIS A 341 1.71 -5.63 12.81
CA HIS A 341 2.04 -6.07 11.45
C HIS A 341 2.44 -4.88 10.55
N SER A 342 1.65 -3.80 10.56
CA SER A 342 1.96 -2.61 9.76
C SER A 342 3.26 -1.92 10.23
N THR A 343 3.54 -1.94 11.55
CA THR A 343 4.77 -1.38 12.12
C THR A 343 5.99 -2.19 11.70
N VAL A 344 5.92 -3.52 11.81
CA VAL A 344 7.02 -4.43 11.41
C VAL A 344 7.32 -4.27 9.92
N ALA A 345 6.28 -4.27 9.07
CA ALA A 345 6.44 -4.00 7.65
C ALA A 345 7.06 -2.61 7.41
N GLY A 346 6.57 -1.56 8.10
CA GLY A 346 7.10 -0.20 7.98
C GLY A 346 8.57 -0.07 8.35
N ILE A 347 9.00 -0.74 9.43
CA ILE A 347 10.42 -0.76 9.84
C ILE A 347 11.29 -1.47 8.79
N ALA A 348 10.80 -2.54 8.16
CA ALA A 348 11.54 -3.30 7.16
C ALA A 348 11.65 -2.59 5.80
N LEU A 349 10.68 -1.75 5.42
CA LEU A 349 10.62 -1.10 4.09
C LEU A 349 11.79 -0.15 3.83
N LEU A 350 12.23 0.60 4.86
CA LEU A 350 13.36 1.52 4.71
C LEU A 350 14.67 0.78 4.42
N PRO A 351 15.14 -0.16 5.28
CA PRO A 351 16.34 -0.92 4.96
C PRO A 351 16.20 -1.75 3.67
N ALA A 352 15.02 -2.31 3.37
CA ALA A 352 14.77 -3.05 2.13
C ALA A 352 15.11 -2.21 0.89
N SER A 353 14.63 -0.97 0.84
CA SER A 353 14.85 -0.09 -0.31
C SER A 353 16.27 0.45 -0.38
N ILE A 354 16.91 0.73 0.76
CA ILE A 354 18.33 1.14 0.82
C ILE A 354 19.24 -0.01 0.36
N ILE A 355 19.02 -1.22 0.88
CA ILE A 355 19.79 -2.42 0.49
C ILE A 355 19.62 -2.69 -0.99
N ALA A 356 18.39 -2.62 -1.53
CA ALA A 356 18.15 -2.80 -2.96
C ALA A 356 18.92 -1.78 -3.81
N GLY A 357 18.91 -0.50 -3.41
CA GLY A 357 19.67 0.55 -4.09
C GLY A 357 21.18 0.34 -4.05
N LEU A 358 21.72 -0.07 -2.89
CA LEU A 358 23.15 -0.39 -2.72
C LEU A 358 23.55 -1.59 -3.57
N LEU A 359 22.79 -2.68 -3.50
CA LEU A 359 23.04 -3.89 -4.29
C LEU A 359 23.01 -3.59 -5.79
N TRP A 360 22.07 -2.76 -6.23
CA TRP A 360 21.98 -2.32 -7.62
C TRP A 360 23.21 -1.54 -8.05
N THR A 361 23.63 -0.58 -7.24
CA THR A 361 24.76 0.31 -7.58
C THR A 361 26.10 -0.43 -7.56
N ILE A 362 26.29 -1.38 -6.64
CA ILE A 362 27.56 -2.08 -6.45
C ILE A 362 27.68 -3.30 -7.36
N PHE A 363 26.61 -4.08 -7.49
CA PHE A 363 26.62 -5.39 -8.14
C PHE A 363 25.73 -5.48 -9.40
N GLY A 364 25.05 -4.41 -9.76
CA GLY A 364 24.19 -4.33 -10.94
C GLY A 364 22.71 -4.65 -10.66
N SER A 365 21.88 -4.40 -11.67
CA SER A 365 20.41 -4.39 -11.57
C SER A 365 19.77 -5.73 -11.27
N ALA A 366 20.47 -6.86 -11.45
CA ALA A 366 19.96 -8.21 -11.16
C ALA A 366 19.97 -8.54 -9.66
N VAL A 367 21.03 -8.11 -8.94
CA VAL A 367 21.34 -8.58 -7.58
C VAL A 367 20.25 -8.22 -6.54
N PRO A 368 19.67 -7.01 -6.52
CA PRO A 368 18.59 -6.72 -5.56
C PRO A 368 17.37 -7.62 -5.75
N PHE A 369 17.07 -8.02 -6.97
CA PHE A 369 15.96 -8.95 -7.24
C PHE A 369 16.28 -10.38 -6.82
N ILE A 370 17.52 -10.86 -7.03
CA ILE A 370 17.97 -12.16 -6.52
C ILE A 370 17.90 -12.19 -4.98
N PHE A 371 18.37 -11.14 -4.33
CA PHE A 371 18.30 -10.99 -2.87
C PHE A 371 16.85 -11.03 -2.38
N GLY A 372 15.95 -10.24 -2.98
CA GLY A 372 14.54 -10.22 -2.62
C GLY A 372 13.84 -11.56 -2.85
N ALA A 373 14.12 -12.24 -3.97
CA ALA A 373 13.61 -13.57 -4.26
C ALA A 373 14.05 -14.60 -3.21
N SER A 374 15.33 -14.57 -2.81
CA SER A 374 15.88 -15.47 -1.80
C SER A 374 15.22 -15.27 -0.43
N LEU A 375 15.03 -14.03 0.00
CA LEU A 375 14.32 -13.73 1.25
C LEU A 375 12.84 -14.13 1.19
N SER A 376 12.19 -13.98 0.04
CA SER A 376 10.81 -14.42 -0.13
C SER A 376 10.67 -15.94 -0.08
N LEU A 377 11.60 -16.70 -0.66
CA LEU A 377 11.62 -18.15 -0.54
C LEU A 377 11.86 -18.58 0.91
N LEU A 378 12.80 -17.94 1.61
CA LEU A 378 13.01 -18.17 3.04
C LEU A 378 11.73 -17.94 3.84
N ALA A 379 11.04 -16.81 3.58
CA ALA A 379 9.76 -16.48 4.22
C ALA A 379 8.68 -17.52 3.91
N ALA A 380 8.59 -18.00 2.66
CA ALA A 380 7.67 -19.06 2.25
C ALA A 380 7.93 -20.38 2.99
N VAL A 381 9.20 -20.79 3.09
CA VAL A 381 9.62 -21.99 3.81
C VAL A 381 9.29 -21.89 5.30
N LEU A 382 9.64 -20.77 5.94
CA LEU A 382 9.32 -20.55 7.35
C LEU A 382 7.81 -20.58 7.60
N LEU A 383 7.02 -19.93 6.73
CA LEU A 383 5.55 -19.93 6.81
C LEU A 383 4.99 -21.35 6.63
N PHE A 384 5.54 -22.12 5.68
CA PHE A 384 5.08 -23.47 5.38
C PHE A 384 5.37 -24.44 6.53
N ILE A 385 6.60 -24.46 7.04
CA ILE A 385 7.07 -25.44 8.04
C ILE A 385 6.51 -25.14 9.43
N PHE A 386 6.65 -23.89 9.88
CA PHE A 386 6.46 -23.57 11.30
C PHE A 386 5.08 -23.03 11.65
N MET A 387 4.28 -22.59 10.68
CA MET A 387 2.94 -22.12 10.99
C MET A 387 1.90 -23.22 10.78
N GLN A 388 1.19 -23.57 11.85
CA GLN A 388 0.04 -24.47 11.74
C GLN A 388 -1.17 -23.68 11.24
N GLY A 389 -1.72 -24.07 10.07
CA GLY A 389 -3.01 -23.56 9.63
C GLY A 389 -4.12 -24.07 10.54
N LYS A 390 -5.03 -23.20 11.00
CA LYS A 390 -6.28 -23.68 11.61
C LYS A 390 -6.96 -24.61 10.60
N LYS A 391 -7.18 -25.87 10.97
CA LYS A 391 -8.05 -26.76 10.21
C LYS A 391 -9.42 -26.10 10.15
N THR A 392 -9.90 -25.78 8.96
CA THR A 392 -11.29 -25.43 8.72
C THR A 392 -12.13 -26.62 9.17
N THR A 393 -12.66 -26.56 10.37
CA THR A 393 -13.74 -27.47 10.80
C THR A 393 -14.94 -27.10 9.94
N SER A 394 -15.06 -27.78 8.81
CA SER A 394 -16.33 -27.95 8.11
C SER A 394 -17.26 -28.65 9.08
N SER A 395 -17.98 -27.92 9.90
CA SER A 395 -19.16 -28.46 10.59
C SER A 395 -20.20 -28.76 9.51
N ARG A 396 -20.13 -29.97 8.96
CA ARG A 396 -21.32 -30.67 8.50
C ARG A 396 -22.22 -30.85 9.74
N SER A 397 -23.02 -29.89 10.05
CA SER A 397 -24.29 -30.17 10.75
C SER A 397 -25.27 -30.58 9.64
N LYS A 398 -25.26 -31.86 9.31
CA LYS A 398 -26.45 -32.55 8.84
C LYS A 398 -27.15 -33.07 10.09
N ALA A 399 -28.28 -32.51 10.39
CA ALA A 399 -29.46 -33.17 10.97
C ALA A 399 -30.66 -32.24 10.77
#